data_13e319d1ece93979afd9649e991c77f9
#
_entry.id   13e319d1ece93979afd9649e991c77f9
#
_cell.length_a   1.000
_cell.length_b   1.000
_cell.length_c   1.000
_cell.angle_alpha   90.00
_cell.angle_beta   90.00
_cell.angle_gamma   90.00
#
_symmetry.space_group_name_H-M   'P 1'
#
loop_
_entity.id
_entity.type
_entity.pdbx_description
1 polymer ?
#
loop_
_entity_poly.entity_id
_entity_poly.type
_entity_poly.pdbx_seq_one_letter_code
_entity_poly.pdbx_strand_id
1 'polypeptide(L)'
;IQRGVRCFVIEKFNPEFSELSRLLNTPESPVFIVVNDTISALQQLAAYKRSLYNGPVIGITGSNGKTAVKEWLYQLLKDDYHITRSPKSYNSQIGVPLSVWQLNEQTELAIFEAGISKQGEMQRLQAIIQPTIGVITYIGPEHGENFASLEVKRAEKMKLFKHSSIIIEDPTHQNIRTCAAVMRALGYNEDTITQRILQQTHETILEVNLTALVDNVRYFRSLLKPQTRLTCMVKAFGYGAGSVEISRSLQNSGLVDYLAVAVADEGVELRRAGITLPIIIMDPEVAALDLI
;
A
#
# COMPACT_ATOMS: atom_id res chain seq x y z
N ILE A 1 -25.00 -19.88 -2.74
CA ILE A 1 -25.71 -20.99 -3.37
C ILE A 1 -26.32 -20.52 -4.68
N GLN A 2 -27.17 -19.49 -4.70
CA GLN A 2 -27.78 -18.95 -5.93
C GLN A 2 -26.79 -18.53 -7.04
N ARG A 3 -25.51 -18.27 -6.69
CA ARG A 3 -24.42 -17.95 -7.61
C ARG A 3 -23.51 -19.15 -7.93
N GLY A 4 -23.93 -20.37 -7.67
CA GLY A 4 -23.17 -21.60 -7.96
C GLY A 4 -22.04 -21.92 -6.98
N VAL A 5 -21.87 -21.16 -5.88
CA VAL A 5 -20.87 -21.48 -4.85
C VAL A 5 -21.36 -22.70 -4.07
N ARG A 6 -20.52 -23.75 -4.02
CA ARG A 6 -20.86 -25.02 -3.37
C ARG A 6 -20.00 -25.39 -2.15
N CYS A 7 -18.91 -24.67 -1.90
CA CYS A 7 -18.05 -24.91 -0.73
C CYS A 7 -17.90 -23.64 0.08
N PHE A 8 -18.12 -23.75 1.39
CA PHE A 8 -18.05 -22.66 2.33
C PHE A 8 -17.17 -23.04 3.51
N VAL A 9 -16.26 -22.15 3.89
CA VAL A 9 -15.45 -22.27 5.11
C VAL A 9 -16.05 -21.35 6.18
N ILE A 10 -16.41 -21.90 7.30
CA ILE A 10 -17.14 -21.20 8.38
C ILE A 10 -16.54 -21.54 9.75
N GLU A 11 -16.69 -20.63 10.73
CA GLU A 11 -16.21 -20.87 12.12
C GLU A 11 -17.25 -21.61 12.97
N LYS A 12 -18.51 -21.32 12.76
CA LYS A 12 -19.61 -21.96 13.50
C LYS A 12 -20.77 -22.23 12.57
N PHE A 13 -21.40 -23.36 12.78
CA PHE A 13 -22.66 -23.66 12.15
C PHE A 13 -23.76 -22.89 12.90
N ASN A 14 -24.35 -21.86 12.28
CA ASN A 14 -25.48 -21.16 12.88
C ASN A 14 -26.74 -22.03 12.71
N PRO A 15 -27.47 -22.37 13.78
CA PRO A 15 -28.73 -23.14 13.71
C PRO A 15 -29.82 -22.46 12.83
N GLU A 16 -29.77 -21.14 12.63
CA GLU A 16 -30.66 -20.44 11.69
C GLU A 16 -30.44 -20.85 10.22
N PHE A 17 -29.31 -21.50 9.91
CA PHE A 17 -29.10 -22.22 8.66
C PHE A 17 -29.81 -23.59 8.62
N SER A 18 -30.71 -23.87 9.53
CA SER A 18 -31.49 -25.13 9.57
C SER A 18 -32.36 -25.35 8.32
N GLU A 19 -32.78 -24.28 7.60
CA GLU A 19 -33.36 -24.42 6.26
C GLU A 19 -32.33 -24.89 5.23
N LEU A 20 -31.05 -24.54 5.39
CA LEU A 20 -29.95 -25.06 4.58
C LEU A 20 -29.67 -26.53 4.88
N SER A 21 -29.92 -27.02 6.09
CA SER A 21 -29.76 -28.44 6.40
C SER A 21 -30.74 -29.35 5.65
N ARG A 22 -31.91 -28.83 5.23
CA ARG A 22 -32.83 -29.52 4.33
C ARG A 22 -32.31 -29.62 2.89
N LEU A 23 -31.45 -28.68 2.49
CA LEU A 23 -30.75 -28.72 1.21
C LEU A 23 -29.50 -29.64 1.23
N LEU A 24 -29.06 -30.08 2.41
CA LEU A 24 -27.81 -30.85 2.62
C LEU A 24 -27.93 -32.32 2.21
N ASN A 25 -29.09 -32.80 1.80
CA ASN A 25 -29.33 -34.20 1.42
C ASN A 25 -29.54 -34.42 -0.10
N THR A 26 -29.13 -33.47 -0.93
CA THR A 26 -29.20 -33.60 -2.39
C THR A 26 -27.79 -33.71 -2.97
N PRO A 27 -27.62 -34.33 -4.16
CA PRO A 27 -26.31 -34.37 -4.84
C PRO A 27 -25.71 -32.98 -5.14
N GLU A 28 -26.54 -31.92 -5.03
CA GLU A 28 -26.19 -30.52 -5.25
C GLU A 28 -25.94 -29.76 -3.95
N SER A 29 -25.93 -30.45 -2.83
CA SER A 29 -25.79 -29.83 -1.50
C SER A 29 -24.48 -29.06 -1.34
N PRO A 30 -24.49 -27.87 -0.75
CA PRO A 30 -23.28 -27.16 -0.42
C PRO A 30 -22.47 -27.91 0.66
N VAL A 31 -21.16 -27.88 0.52
CA VAL A 31 -20.22 -28.42 1.52
C VAL A 31 -19.82 -27.29 2.46
N PHE A 32 -19.93 -27.54 3.76
CA PHE A 32 -19.45 -26.65 4.79
C PHE A 32 -18.22 -27.24 5.48
N ILE A 33 -17.11 -26.52 5.45
CA ILE A 33 -15.90 -26.85 6.19
C ILE A 33 -15.86 -25.97 7.43
N VAL A 34 -16.03 -26.61 8.60
CA VAL A 34 -16.00 -25.89 9.88
C VAL A 34 -14.55 -25.82 10.37
N VAL A 35 -14.08 -24.62 10.66
CA VAL A 35 -12.73 -24.32 11.14
C VAL A 35 -12.80 -23.49 12.42
N ASN A 36 -11.72 -23.46 13.20
CA ASN A 36 -11.65 -22.65 14.42
C ASN A 36 -11.56 -21.15 14.15
N ASP A 37 -10.91 -20.78 13.03
CA ASP A 37 -10.69 -19.40 12.60
C ASP A 37 -10.56 -19.36 11.08
N THR A 38 -11.44 -18.61 10.41
CA THR A 38 -11.51 -18.56 8.94
C THR A 38 -10.32 -17.81 8.32
N ILE A 39 -9.75 -16.83 9.04
CA ILE A 39 -8.57 -16.10 8.56
C ILE A 39 -7.36 -17.03 8.60
N SER A 40 -7.16 -17.76 9.69
CA SER A 40 -6.09 -18.75 9.80
C SER A 40 -6.21 -19.84 8.74
N ALA A 41 -7.42 -20.32 8.46
CA ALA A 41 -7.67 -21.31 7.40
C ALA A 41 -7.28 -20.75 6.01
N LEU A 42 -7.68 -19.52 5.70
CA LEU A 42 -7.29 -18.84 4.46
C LEU A 42 -5.76 -18.69 4.36
N GLN A 43 -5.11 -18.31 5.46
CA GLN A 43 -3.65 -18.16 5.52
C GLN A 43 -2.92 -19.49 5.30
N GLN A 44 -3.42 -20.59 5.90
CA GLN A 44 -2.86 -21.93 5.69
C GLN A 44 -3.02 -22.41 4.25
N LEU A 45 -4.19 -22.19 3.66
CA LEU A 45 -4.42 -22.51 2.23
C LEU A 45 -3.47 -21.72 1.33
N ALA A 46 -3.27 -20.43 1.60
CA ALA A 46 -2.34 -19.61 0.83
C ALA A 46 -0.88 -20.04 1.03
N ALA A 47 -0.49 -20.38 2.25
CA ALA A 47 0.86 -20.92 2.53
C ALA A 47 1.10 -22.26 1.80
N TYR A 48 0.11 -23.14 1.76
CA TYR A 48 0.16 -24.35 0.97
C TYR A 48 0.29 -24.04 -0.53
N LYS A 49 -0.55 -23.15 -1.07
CA LYS A 49 -0.44 -22.70 -2.46
C LYS A 49 0.95 -22.15 -2.78
N ARG A 50 1.51 -21.34 -1.86
CA ARG A 50 2.86 -20.80 -1.98
C ARG A 50 3.95 -21.87 -2.00
N SER A 51 3.80 -22.94 -1.22
CA SER A 51 4.77 -24.04 -1.16
C SER A 51 4.89 -24.83 -2.47
N LEU A 52 3.90 -24.73 -3.34
CA LEU A 52 3.92 -25.36 -4.67
C LEU A 52 4.67 -24.52 -5.71
N TYR A 53 5.05 -23.27 -5.37
CA TYR A 53 5.77 -22.37 -6.26
C TYR A 53 7.25 -22.28 -5.87
N ASN A 54 8.14 -22.59 -6.80
CA ASN A 54 9.60 -22.63 -6.57
C ASN A 54 10.36 -21.46 -7.19
N GLY A 55 9.67 -20.56 -7.92
CA GLY A 55 10.29 -19.38 -8.52
C GLY A 55 10.67 -18.29 -7.51
N PRO A 56 11.33 -17.23 -7.97
CA PRO A 56 11.71 -16.10 -7.13
C PRO A 56 10.49 -15.35 -6.62
N VAL A 57 10.55 -14.93 -5.36
CA VAL A 57 9.50 -14.15 -4.69
C VAL A 57 10.10 -12.89 -4.08
N ILE A 58 9.63 -11.75 -4.53
CA ILE A 58 9.96 -10.44 -3.98
C ILE A 58 8.91 -10.09 -2.92
N GLY A 59 9.33 -9.94 -1.68
CA GLY A 59 8.50 -9.47 -0.59
C GLY A 59 8.82 -8.03 -0.25
N ILE A 60 7.83 -7.14 -0.29
CA ILE A 60 8.03 -5.71 -0.08
C ILE A 60 7.33 -5.28 1.22
N THR A 61 8.06 -4.65 2.13
CA THR A 61 7.48 -4.01 3.32
C THR A 61 8.06 -2.60 3.52
N GLY A 62 7.43 -1.84 4.41
CA GLY A 62 7.77 -0.46 4.73
C GLY A 62 6.52 0.30 5.19
N SER A 63 6.65 1.56 5.55
CA SER A 63 5.51 2.44 5.80
C SER A 63 4.99 2.98 4.46
N ASN A 64 5.79 3.70 3.72
CA ASN A 64 5.46 4.28 2.41
C ASN A 64 6.23 3.64 1.26
N GLY A 65 5.74 3.80 0.04
CA GLY A 65 6.44 3.38 -1.18
C GLY A 65 6.22 1.93 -1.63
N LYS A 66 5.64 1.06 -0.81
CA LYS A 66 5.42 -0.37 -1.14
C LYS A 66 4.73 -0.58 -2.48
N THR A 67 3.56 0.01 -2.65
CA THR A 67 2.75 -0.11 -3.87
C THR A 67 3.47 0.51 -5.08
N ALA A 68 4.12 1.66 -4.89
CA ALA A 68 4.89 2.31 -5.95
C ALA A 68 6.04 1.40 -6.44
N VAL A 69 6.84 0.86 -5.52
CA VAL A 69 7.94 -0.07 -5.86
C VAL A 69 7.40 -1.32 -6.54
N LYS A 70 6.30 -1.91 -6.04
CA LYS A 70 5.67 -3.07 -6.67
C LYS A 70 5.22 -2.78 -8.11
N GLU A 71 4.53 -1.68 -8.34
CA GLU A 71 4.03 -1.34 -9.68
C GLU A 71 5.18 -0.97 -10.63
N TRP A 72 6.21 -0.28 -10.15
CA TRP A 72 7.39 0.01 -10.96
C TRP A 72 8.17 -1.26 -11.30
N LEU A 73 8.40 -2.16 -10.35
CA LEU A 73 9.02 -3.46 -10.64
C LEU A 73 8.21 -4.26 -11.66
N TYR A 74 6.89 -4.26 -11.55
CA TYR A 74 6.05 -4.90 -12.55
C TYR A 74 6.26 -4.30 -13.94
N GLN A 75 6.25 -2.97 -14.06
CA GLN A 75 6.46 -2.32 -15.36
C GLN A 75 7.86 -2.60 -15.92
N LEU A 76 8.89 -2.59 -15.09
CA LEU A 76 10.27 -2.84 -15.49
C LEU A 76 10.56 -4.28 -15.92
N LEU A 77 9.74 -5.25 -15.46
CA LEU A 77 10.03 -6.67 -15.57
C LEU A 77 8.96 -7.46 -16.37
N LYS A 78 7.81 -6.86 -16.67
CA LYS A 78 6.66 -7.53 -17.32
C LYS A 78 6.96 -8.13 -18.69
N ASP A 79 7.96 -7.59 -19.40
CA ASP A 79 8.32 -8.07 -20.73
C ASP A 79 9.25 -9.31 -20.68
N ASP A 80 9.84 -9.61 -19.50
CA ASP A 80 10.73 -10.74 -19.30
C ASP A 80 10.10 -11.88 -18.47
N TYR A 81 9.06 -11.57 -17.65
CA TYR A 81 8.46 -12.52 -16.73
C TYR A 81 6.95 -12.49 -16.77
N HIS A 82 6.34 -13.64 -16.68
CA HIS A 82 4.94 -13.76 -16.26
C HIS A 82 4.84 -13.51 -14.76
N ILE A 83 4.42 -12.31 -14.39
CA ILE A 83 4.45 -11.82 -13.00
C ILE A 83 3.10 -11.96 -12.32
N THR A 84 3.08 -12.66 -11.18
CA THR A 84 1.96 -12.61 -10.23
C THR A 84 2.30 -11.59 -9.14
N ARG A 85 1.44 -10.60 -8.93
CA ARG A 85 1.65 -9.56 -7.90
C ARG A 85 0.42 -9.27 -7.08
N SER A 86 0.61 -8.66 -5.90
CA SER A 86 -0.50 -8.16 -5.08
C SER A 86 -1.38 -7.20 -5.87
N PRO A 87 -2.69 -7.46 -6.02
CA PRO A 87 -3.62 -6.52 -6.63
C PRO A 87 -3.74 -5.27 -5.76
N LYS A 88 -3.70 -4.08 -6.37
CA LYS A 88 -3.81 -2.82 -5.62
C LYS A 88 -2.85 -2.81 -4.41
N SER A 89 -3.38 -2.50 -3.20
CA SER A 89 -2.63 -2.50 -1.93
C SER A 89 -3.04 -3.68 -1.04
N TYR A 90 -3.20 -4.89 -1.61
CA TYR A 90 -3.56 -6.09 -0.86
C TYR A 90 -2.36 -6.59 -0.03
N ASN A 91 -2.12 -5.95 1.12
CA ASN A 91 -0.94 -6.17 1.97
C ASN A 91 -1.28 -6.62 3.40
N SER A 92 -2.57 -6.77 3.74
CA SER A 92 -3.08 -7.13 5.06
C SER A 92 -3.11 -8.66 5.30
N GLN A 93 -3.54 -9.06 6.51
CA GLN A 93 -3.71 -10.46 6.91
C GLN A 93 -4.69 -11.25 6.03
N ILE A 94 -5.55 -10.56 5.26
CA ILE A 94 -6.48 -11.16 4.29
C ILE A 94 -5.99 -10.89 2.87
N GLY A 95 -5.49 -9.68 2.59
CA GLY A 95 -5.07 -9.29 1.26
C GLY A 95 -3.87 -10.10 0.73
N VAL A 96 -2.91 -10.43 1.60
CA VAL A 96 -1.74 -11.24 1.24
C VAL A 96 -2.15 -12.67 0.84
N PRO A 97 -2.94 -13.41 1.63
CA PRO A 97 -3.44 -14.71 1.21
C PRO A 97 -4.14 -14.69 -0.15
N LEU A 98 -5.01 -13.71 -0.40
CA LEU A 98 -5.72 -13.57 -1.66
C LEU A 98 -4.77 -13.26 -2.83
N SER A 99 -3.68 -12.54 -2.59
CA SER A 99 -2.64 -12.26 -3.57
C SER A 99 -1.86 -13.53 -3.92
N VAL A 100 -1.42 -14.27 -2.92
CA VAL A 100 -0.66 -15.52 -3.08
C VAL A 100 -1.48 -16.60 -3.76
N TRP A 101 -2.80 -16.62 -3.53
CA TRP A 101 -3.71 -17.56 -4.19
C TRP A 101 -3.73 -17.44 -5.73
N GLN A 102 -3.31 -16.29 -6.28
CA GLN A 102 -3.22 -16.05 -7.72
C GLN A 102 -2.01 -16.73 -8.38
N LEU A 103 -1.06 -17.26 -7.62
CA LEU A 103 0.04 -18.04 -8.16
C LEU A 103 -0.49 -19.21 -9.01
N ASN A 104 0.10 -19.42 -10.17
CA ASN A 104 -0.26 -20.47 -11.09
C ASN A 104 0.99 -21.01 -11.82
N GLU A 105 0.81 -22.00 -12.67
CA GLU A 105 1.90 -22.67 -13.38
C GLU A 105 2.66 -21.75 -14.37
N GLN A 106 2.05 -20.64 -14.79
CA GLN A 106 2.67 -19.66 -15.68
C GLN A 106 3.49 -18.62 -14.91
N THR A 107 3.36 -18.55 -13.58
CA THR A 107 4.07 -17.56 -12.78
C THR A 107 5.57 -17.85 -12.78
N GLU A 108 6.37 -16.89 -13.28
CA GLU A 108 7.83 -16.95 -13.29
C GLU A 108 8.46 -16.08 -12.21
N LEU A 109 7.78 -15.01 -11.83
CA LEU A 109 8.18 -14.10 -10.75
C LEU A 109 6.96 -13.70 -9.92
N ALA A 110 7.10 -13.66 -8.60
CA ALA A 110 6.06 -13.19 -7.71
C ALA A 110 6.49 -11.92 -6.96
N ILE A 111 5.58 -10.93 -6.81
CA ILE A 111 5.84 -9.68 -6.11
C ILE A 111 4.70 -9.41 -5.13
N PHE A 112 4.95 -9.53 -3.83
CA PHE A 112 3.94 -9.36 -2.79
C PHE A 112 4.28 -8.24 -1.82
N GLU A 113 3.26 -7.43 -1.47
CA GLU A 113 3.34 -6.44 -0.41
C GLU A 113 2.95 -7.03 0.93
N ALA A 114 3.65 -6.65 2.01
CA ALA A 114 3.30 -6.98 3.37
C ALA A 114 3.19 -5.71 4.23
N GLY A 115 2.01 -5.46 4.75
CA GLY A 115 1.69 -4.37 5.67
C GLY A 115 1.27 -4.92 7.03
N ILE A 116 1.64 -4.22 8.09
CA ILE A 116 1.25 -4.57 9.46
C ILE A 116 0.79 -3.33 10.21
N SER A 117 -0.14 -3.53 11.12
CA SER A 117 -0.61 -2.52 12.07
C SER A 117 -0.27 -2.87 13.53
N LYS A 118 0.09 -4.12 13.82
CA LYS A 118 0.40 -4.61 15.18
C LYS A 118 1.60 -5.54 15.19
N GLN A 119 2.22 -5.69 16.36
CA GLN A 119 3.24 -6.71 16.57
C GLN A 119 2.68 -8.13 16.42
N GLY A 120 3.50 -9.05 15.90
CA GLY A 120 3.14 -10.45 15.64
C GLY A 120 2.43 -10.69 14.30
N GLU A 121 1.99 -9.64 13.60
CA GLU A 121 1.33 -9.78 12.29
C GLU A 121 2.30 -10.18 11.18
N MET A 122 3.53 -9.65 11.19
CA MET A 122 4.49 -9.91 10.13
C MET A 122 4.93 -11.38 10.07
N GLN A 123 5.01 -12.05 11.20
CA GLN A 123 5.37 -13.46 11.22
C GLN A 123 4.35 -14.34 10.48
N ARG A 124 3.05 -14.01 10.57
CA ARG A 124 1.99 -14.71 9.82
C ARG A 124 2.13 -14.45 8.31
N LEU A 125 2.38 -13.20 7.92
CA LEU A 125 2.59 -12.84 6.51
C LEU A 125 3.87 -13.50 5.96
N GLN A 126 4.93 -13.58 6.76
CA GLN A 126 6.17 -14.26 6.40
C GLN A 126 5.93 -15.75 6.11
N ALA A 127 5.15 -16.44 6.94
CA ALA A 127 4.82 -17.85 6.73
C ALA A 127 4.06 -18.11 5.41
N ILE A 128 3.37 -17.09 4.89
CA ILE A 128 2.62 -17.18 3.64
C ILE A 128 3.51 -16.78 2.46
N ILE A 129 4.19 -15.61 2.52
CA ILE A 129 4.94 -15.05 1.38
C ILE A 129 6.25 -15.80 1.14
N GLN A 130 7.01 -16.06 2.20
CA GLN A 130 8.35 -16.68 2.18
C GLN A 130 9.21 -16.08 1.06
N PRO A 131 9.56 -14.79 1.12
CA PRO A 131 10.27 -14.13 0.05
C PRO A 131 11.71 -14.62 -0.06
N THR A 132 12.20 -14.77 -1.30
CA THR A 132 13.62 -15.03 -1.61
C THR A 132 14.42 -13.73 -1.68
N ILE A 133 13.76 -12.65 -2.13
CA ILE A 133 14.31 -11.29 -2.17
C ILE A 133 13.42 -10.40 -1.29
N GLY A 134 14.00 -9.81 -0.27
CA GLY A 134 13.36 -8.84 0.61
C GLY A 134 13.60 -7.41 0.14
N VAL A 135 12.57 -6.58 0.20
CA VAL A 135 12.65 -5.16 -0.11
C VAL A 135 12.06 -4.35 1.03
N ILE A 136 12.87 -3.43 1.58
CA ILE A 136 12.42 -2.46 2.57
C ILE A 136 12.33 -1.11 1.88
N THR A 137 11.14 -0.55 1.91
CA THR A 137 10.91 0.85 1.55
C THR A 137 11.04 1.75 2.79
N TYR A 138 10.70 3.02 2.69
CA TYR A 138 10.75 3.93 3.83
C TYR A 138 9.96 3.40 5.04
N ILE A 139 10.58 3.47 6.23
CA ILE A 139 9.93 3.17 7.52
C ILE A 139 9.79 4.47 8.30
N GLY A 140 8.57 4.99 8.38
CA GLY A 140 8.21 6.22 9.07
C GLY A 140 7.33 5.99 10.30
N PRO A 141 6.91 7.09 10.96
CA PRO A 141 6.13 7.04 12.20
C PRO A 141 4.68 6.56 12.03
N GLU A 142 4.16 6.42 10.80
CA GLU A 142 2.76 6.03 10.59
C GLU A 142 2.40 4.76 11.37
N HIS A 143 1.20 4.73 11.97
CA HIS A 143 0.75 3.69 12.91
C HIS A 143 1.67 3.51 14.13
N GLY A 144 2.33 4.60 14.56
CA GLY A 144 3.25 4.61 15.71
C GLY A 144 2.56 4.21 17.02
N GLU A 145 1.26 4.47 17.17
CA GLU A 145 0.46 4.12 18.35
C GLU A 145 0.51 2.64 18.74
N ASN A 146 0.80 1.74 17.80
CA ASN A 146 0.84 0.30 18.03
C ASN A 146 2.26 -0.27 18.20
N PHE A 147 3.28 0.59 18.18
CA PHE A 147 4.69 0.21 18.30
C PHE A 147 5.40 1.13 19.29
N ALA A 148 6.13 0.56 20.22
CA ALA A 148 6.83 1.32 21.27
C ALA A 148 7.94 2.27 20.72
N SER A 149 8.50 1.97 19.55
CA SER A 149 9.46 2.82 18.84
C SER A 149 9.59 2.44 17.37
N LEU A 150 10.30 3.27 16.58
CA LEU A 150 10.61 2.96 15.17
C LEU A 150 11.49 1.72 15.05
N GLU A 151 12.40 1.47 16.00
CA GLU A 151 13.26 0.29 16.03
C GLU A 151 12.44 -0.97 16.23
N VAL A 152 11.45 -0.96 17.13
CA VAL A 152 10.53 -2.07 17.36
C VAL A 152 9.70 -2.33 16.11
N LYS A 153 9.19 -1.27 15.47
CA LYS A 153 8.44 -1.36 14.22
C LYS A 153 9.31 -1.94 13.08
N ARG A 154 10.56 -1.47 12.96
CA ARG A 154 11.53 -1.98 12.01
C ARG A 154 11.82 -3.47 12.26
N ALA A 155 12.11 -3.84 13.50
CA ALA A 155 12.39 -5.23 13.89
C ALA A 155 11.20 -6.15 13.54
N GLU A 156 9.96 -5.67 13.76
CA GLU A 156 8.77 -6.43 13.38
C GLU A 156 8.69 -6.62 11.86
N LYS A 157 8.92 -5.56 11.07
CA LYS A 157 8.90 -5.64 9.59
C LYS A 157 10.00 -6.55 9.04
N MET A 158 11.19 -6.55 9.66
CA MET A 158 12.29 -7.41 9.28
C MET A 158 11.99 -8.90 9.39
N LYS A 159 11.03 -9.31 10.21
CA LYS A 159 10.62 -10.72 10.32
C LYS A 159 10.11 -11.30 8.99
N LEU A 160 9.63 -10.46 8.06
CA LEU A 160 9.24 -10.88 6.71
C LEU A 160 10.39 -11.62 6.00
N PHE A 161 11.62 -11.19 6.23
CA PHE A 161 12.80 -11.61 5.48
C PHE A 161 13.60 -12.74 6.14
N LYS A 162 13.01 -13.45 7.09
CA LYS A 162 13.67 -14.53 7.86
C LYS A 162 14.41 -15.54 6.96
N HIS A 163 13.90 -15.78 5.76
CA HIS A 163 14.43 -16.77 4.82
C HIS A 163 14.87 -16.14 3.49
N SER A 164 14.91 -14.81 3.39
CA SER A 164 15.38 -14.12 2.19
C SER A 164 16.89 -14.24 2.06
N SER A 165 17.36 -14.59 0.87
CA SER A 165 18.79 -14.64 0.55
C SER A 165 19.40 -13.26 0.33
N ILE A 166 18.57 -12.31 -0.11
CA ILE A 166 18.95 -10.92 -0.40
C ILE A 166 17.95 -10.00 0.26
N ILE A 167 18.43 -8.96 0.93
CA ILE A 167 17.60 -7.87 1.48
C ILE A 167 18.10 -6.57 0.89
N ILE A 168 17.18 -5.83 0.27
CA ILE A 168 17.42 -4.56 -0.41
C ILE A 168 16.78 -3.45 0.41
N GLU A 169 17.57 -2.47 0.77
CA GLU A 169 17.15 -1.23 1.41
C GLU A 169 17.94 -0.08 0.79
N ASP A 170 17.25 0.91 0.26
CA ASP A 170 17.90 2.13 -0.22
C ASP A 170 17.92 3.17 0.91
N PRO A 171 19.12 3.59 1.39
CA PRO A 171 19.23 4.57 2.47
C PRO A 171 18.71 5.96 2.08
N THR A 172 18.56 6.24 0.79
CA THR A 172 17.99 7.49 0.27
C THR A 172 16.48 7.44 0.12
N HIS A 173 15.87 6.28 0.39
CA HIS A 173 14.44 6.02 0.25
C HIS A 173 13.84 6.35 -1.14
N GLN A 174 14.68 6.30 -2.17
CA GLN A 174 14.24 6.53 -3.54
C GLN A 174 13.73 5.23 -4.16
N ASN A 175 12.44 5.16 -4.44
CA ASN A 175 11.80 3.96 -5.00
C ASN A 175 12.48 3.47 -6.28
N ILE A 176 12.97 4.38 -7.13
CA ILE A 176 13.64 3.99 -8.38
C ILE A 176 14.98 3.29 -8.14
N ARG A 177 15.76 3.74 -7.14
CA ARG A 177 17.00 3.08 -6.75
C ARG A 177 16.76 1.71 -6.16
N THR A 178 15.68 1.58 -5.38
CA THR A 178 15.22 0.30 -4.87
C THR A 178 14.89 -0.66 -6.01
N CYS A 179 14.16 -0.20 -7.04
CA CYS A 179 13.86 -1.02 -8.22
C CYS A 179 15.14 -1.43 -8.98
N ALA A 180 16.08 -0.50 -9.18
CA ALA A 180 17.37 -0.81 -9.80
C ALA A 180 18.15 -1.88 -9.02
N ALA A 181 18.16 -1.80 -7.69
CA ALA A 181 18.82 -2.80 -6.85
C ALA A 181 18.15 -4.19 -6.94
N VAL A 182 16.82 -4.24 -7.05
CA VAL A 182 16.10 -5.49 -7.30
C VAL A 182 16.45 -6.08 -8.66
N MET A 183 16.52 -5.26 -9.72
CA MET A 183 16.93 -5.73 -11.05
C MET A 183 18.36 -6.30 -11.04
N ARG A 184 19.31 -5.65 -10.33
CA ARG A 184 20.65 -6.21 -10.13
C ARG A 184 20.62 -7.57 -9.43
N ALA A 185 19.82 -7.70 -8.40
CA ALA A 185 19.64 -8.96 -7.69
C ALA A 185 19.03 -10.08 -8.55
N LEU A 186 18.26 -9.71 -9.57
CA LEU A 186 17.73 -10.63 -10.60
C LEU A 186 18.72 -10.90 -11.74
N GLY A 187 19.91 -10.27 -11.74
CA GLY A 187 20.96 -10.52 -12.72
C GLY A 187 20.99 -9.60 -13.94
N TYR A 188 20.24 -8.49 -13.93
CA TYR A 188 20.28 -7.49 -14.99
C TYR A 188 21.59 -6.68 -14.95
N ASN A 189 22.15 -6.37 -16.13
CA ASN A 189 23.27 -5.45 -16.26
C ASN A 189 22.85 -3.97 -16.14
N GLU A 190 23.81 -3.09 -15.86
CA GLU A 190 23.55 -1.66 -15.63
C GLU A 190 22.99 -0.94 -16.87
N ASP A 191 23.39 -1.34 -18.08
CA ASP A 191 22.88 -0.72 -19.30
C ASP A 191 21.39 -0.99 -19.48
N THR A 192 20.96 -2.24 -19.28
CA THR A 192 19.55 -2.64 -19.34
C THR A 192 18.75 -1.94 -18.25
N ILE A 193 19.27 -1.87 -17.01
CA ILE A 193 18.62 -1.20 -15.90
C ILE A 193 18.41 0.28 -16.24
N THR A 194 19.47 0.96 -16.67
CA THR A 194 19.42 2.38 -17.02
C THR A 194 18.43 2.65 -18.16
N GLN A 195 18.50 1.85 -19.22
CA GLN A 195 17.60 1.99 -20.37
C GLN A 195 16.13 1.84 -19.96
N ARG A 196 15.78 0.81 -19.19
CA ARG A 196 14.40 0.57 -18.76
C ARG A 196 13.89 1.65 -17.82
N ILE A 197 14.74 2.11 -16.89
CA ILE A 197 14.38 3.20 -15.98
C ILE A 197 14.12 4.49 -16.78
N LEU A 198 14.97 4.82 -17.74
CA LEU A 198 14.77 6.00 -18.59
C LEU A 198 13.49 5.90 -19.40
N GLN A 199 13.18 4.76 -19.97
CA GLN A 199 11.91 4.53 -20.69
C GLN A 199 10.69 4.72 -19.77
N GLN A 200 10.73 4.21 -18.53
CA GLN A 200 9.66 4.38 -17.57
C GLN A 200 9.45 5.81 -17.09
N THR A 201 10.53 6.56 -16.88
CA THR A 201 10.43 7.98 -16.47
C THR A 201 9.81 8.86 -17.54
N HIS A 202 9.79 8.39 -18.81
CA HIS A 202 9.13 9.10 -19.91
C HIS A 202 7.65 8.71 -20.10
N GLU A 203 7.21 7.54 -19.60
CA GLU A 203 5.84 7.04 -19.81
C GLU A 203 4.84 7.39 -18.68
N THR A 204 5.33 7.78 -17.49
CA THR A 204 4.45 8.12 -16.36
C THR A 204 4.69 9.56 -15.92
N ILE A 205 3.99 10.48 -16.58
CA ILE A 205 3.95 11.89 -16.18
C ILE A 205 2.63 12.12 -15.44
N LEU A 206 2.70 12.55 -14.17
CA LEU A 206 1.56 13.12 -13.49
C LEU A 206 1.43 14.59 -13.87
N GLU A 207 0.52 14.90 -14.77
CA GLU A 207 0.19 16.29 -15.10
C GLU A 207 -0.87 16.82 -14.14
N VAL A 208 -0.51 17.85 -13.38
CA VAL A 208 -1.45 18.54 -12.48
C VAL A 208 -1.79 19.89 -13.10
N ASN A 209 -3.03 20.03 -13.56
CA ASN A 209 -3.51 21.30 -14.12
C ASN A 209 -3.93 22.24 -13.00
N LEU A 210 -3.01 23.13 -12.58
CA LEU A 210 -3.25 24.09 -11.51
C LEU A 210 -4.29 25.16 -11.88
N THR A 211 -4.46 25.47 -13.16
CA THR A 211 -5.50 26.39 -13.63
C THR A 211 -6.89 25.77 -13.43
N ALA A 212 -7.07 24.51 -13.83
CA ALA A 212 -8.33 23.79 -13.61
C ALA A 212 -8.63 23.61 -12.12
N LEU A 213 -7.60 23.42 -11.27
CA LEU A 213 -7.75 23.41 -9.82
C LEU A 213 -8.37 24.73 -9.31
N VAL A 214 -7.80 25.87 -9.71
CA VAL A 214 -8.28 27.19 -9.30
C VAL A 214 -9.69 27.46 -9.86
N ASP A 215 -10.00 27.03 -11.07
CA ASP A 215 -11.34 27.16 -11.66
C ASP A 215 -12.39 26.34 -10.88
N ASN A 216 -12.05 25.14 -10.45
CA ASN A 216 -12.88 24.33 -9.56
C ASN A 216 -13.13 25.05 -8.22
N VAL A 217 -12.09 25.60 -7.62
CA VAL A 217 -12.21 26.38 -6.37
C VAL A 217 -13.10 27.60 -6.56
N ARG A 218 -12.95 28.33 -7.68
CA ARG A 218 -13.80 29.48 -8.04
C ARG A 218 -15.28 29.06 -8.17
N TYR A 219 -15.54 27.92 -8.79
CA TYR A 219 -16.88 27.36 -8.89
C TYR A 219 -17.47 27.07 -7.50
N PHE A 220 -16.77 26.34 -6.64
CA PHE A 220 -17.23 26.08 -5.27
C PHE A 220 -17.42 27.39 -4.48
N ARG A 221 -16.49 28.35 -4.60
CA ARG A 221 -16.62 29.66 -3.95
C ARG A 221 -17.89 30.40 -4.37
N SER A 222 -18.29 30.29 -5.63
CA SER A 222 -19.51 30.93 -6.15
C SER A 222 -20.81 30.36 -5.56
N LEU A 223 -20.78 29.13 -5.05
CA LEU A 223 -21.92 28.49 -4.40
C LEU A 223 -22.05 28.85 -2.91
N LEU A 224 -21.02 29.46 -2.33
CA LEU A 224 -20.98 29.80 -0.91
C LEU A 224 -21.50 31.21 -0.65
N LYS A 225 -22.09 31.41 0.53
CA LYS A 225 -22.42 32.76 1.01
C LYS A 225 -21.15 33.59 1.22
N PRO A 226 -21.20 34.92 1.07
CA PRO A 226 -20.02 35.78 1.18
C PRO A 226 -19.22 35.63 2.49
N GLN A 227 -19.90 35.35 3.60
CA GLN A 227 -19.30 35.19 4.93
C GLN A 227 -18.76 33.77 5.20
N THR A 228 -19.00 32.80 4.29
CA THR A 228 -18.52 31.42 4.48
C THR A 228 -17.03 31.33 4.20
N ARG A 229 -16.28 30.74 5.11
CA ARG A 229 -14.86 30.49 4.95
C ARG A 229 -14.65 29.19 4.19
N LEU A 230 -13.68 29.18 3.26
CA LEU A 230 -13.33 28.02 2.45
C LEU A 230 -11.97 27.48 2.89
N THR A 231 -11.93 26.21 3.27
CA THR A 231 -10.70 25.48 3.62
C THR A 231 -10.39 24.45 2.55
N CYS A 232 -9.16 24.44 2.06
CA CYS A 232 -8.68 23.40 1.12
C CYS A 232 -7.74 22.44 1.83
N MET A 233 -8.00 21.15 1.70
CA MET A 233 -7.18 20.07 2.25
C MET A 233 -6.00 19.78 1.31
N VAL A 234 -4.77 19.88 1.82
CA VAL A 234 -3.52 19.65 1.06
C VAL A 234 -2.58 18.63 1.72
N LYS A 235 -3.11 17.83 2.65
CA LYS A 235 -2.39 16.76 3.33
C LYS A 235 -1.84 15.69 2.37
N ALA A 236 -0.94 14.84 2.85
CA ALA A 236 -0.36 13.73 2.11
C ALA A 236 0.22 14.17 0.76
N PHE A 237 1.07 15.21 0.80
CA PHE A 237 1.68 15.80 -0.40
C PHE A 237 0.64 16.24 -1.44
N GLY A 238 -0.48 16.89 -0.98
CA GLY A 238 -1.59 17.24 -1.85
C GLY A 238 -2.25 16.02 -2.49
N TYR A 239 -2.40 14.93 -1.72
CA TYR A 239 -2.86 13.62 -2.22
C TYR A 239 -1.98 13.07 -3.35
N GLY A 240 -0.68 13.36 -3.30
CA GLY A 240 0.30 12.95 -4.32
C GLY A 240 0.48 13.91 -5.47
N ALA A 241 -0.26 15.01 -5.51
CA ALA A 241 -0.23 15.98 -6.63
C ALA A 241 0.68 17.22 -6.38
N GLY A 242 1.40 17.26 -5.25
CA GLY A 242 2.30 18.37 -4.89
C GLY A 242 1.64 19.37 -3.94
N SER A 243 1.91 19.26 -2.64
CA SER A 243 1.30 20.15 -1.61
C SER A 243 1.72 21.61 -1.77
N VAL A 244 2.99 21.86 -2.09
CA VAL A 244 3.55 23.22 -2.18
C VAL A 244 2.99 23.97 -3.39
N GLU A 245 3.01 23.36 -4.59
CA GLU A 245 2.53 23.97 -5.84
C GLU A 245 1.01 24.23 -5.77
N ILE A 246 0.25 23.28 -5.26
CA ILE A 246 -1.18 23.44 -5.03
C ILE A 246 -1.45 24.56 -4.05
N SER A 247 -0.79 24.57 -2.90
CA SER A 247 -0.98 25.60 -1.86
C SER A 247 -0.62 26.99 -2.36
N ARG A 248 0.45 27.12 -3.15
CA ARG A 248 0.86 28.38 -3.77
C ARG A 248 -0.19 28.88 -4.77
N SER A 249 -0.74 27.98 -5.60
CA SER A 249 -1.80 28.34 -6.56
C SER A 249 -3.08 28.76 -5.86
N LEU A 250 -3.47 28.06 -4.77
CA LEU A 250 -4.62 28.42 -3.95
C LEU A 250 -4.43 29.76 -3.26
N GLN A 251 -3.26 30.00 -2.67
CA GLN A 251 -2.92 31.28 -2.03
C GLN A 251 -2.98 32.44 -3.02
N ASN A 252 -2.35 32.29 -4.19
CA ASN A 252 -2.31 33.33 -5.23
C ASN A 252 -3.70 33.59 -5.83
N SER A 253 -4.61 32.63 -5.80
CA SER A 253 -5.97 32.81 -6.29
C SER A 253 -6.80 33.76 -5.44
N GLY A 254 -6.47 33.95 -4.16
CA GLY A 254 -7.27 34.73 -3.19
C GLY A 254 -8.66 34.18 -2.90
N LEU A 255 -8.96 32.95 -3.35
CA LEU A 255 -10.29 32.33 -3.22
C LEU A 255 -10.44 31.47 -1.96
N VAL A 256 -9.32 31.14 -1.29
CA VAL A 256 -9.25 30.19 -0.16
C VAL A 256 -8.87 30.96 1.10
N ASP A 257 -9.55 30.68 2.20
CA ASP A 257 -9.31 31.33 3.49
C ASP A 257 -8.31 30.54 4.35
N TYR A 258 -8.32 29.20 4.25
CA TYR A 258 -7.49 28.31 5.04
C TYR A 258 -6.98 27.13 4.20
N LEU A 259 -5.80 26.64 4.56
CA LEU A 259 -5.35 25.31 4.16
C LEU A 259 -5.52 24.34 5.33
N ALA A 260 -5.62 23.03 5.04
CA ALA A 260 -5.63 22.02 6.08
C ALA A 260 -4.64 20.89 5.73
N VAL A 261 -3.89 20.47 6.74
CA VAL A 261 -2.92 19.38 6.69
C VAL A 261 -3.25 18.33 7.75
N ALA A 262 -2.67 17.13 7.64
CA ALA A 262 -2.88 16.11 8.64
C ALA A 262 -2.07 16.40 9.90
N VAL A 263 -0.76 16.59 9.77
CA VAL A 263 0.19 16.73 10.88
C VAL A 263 0.98 18.05 10.78
N ALA A 264 1.63 18.44 11.87
CA ALA A 264 2.37 19.71 11.98
C ALA A 264 3.53 19.81 10.97
N ASP A 265 4.23 18.72 10.73
CA ASP A 265 5.38 18.68 9.80
C ASP A 265 5.00 19.10 8.37
N GLU A 266 3.83 18.69 7.88
CA GLU A 266 3.30 19.13 6.58
C GLU A 266 3.06 20.65 6.57
N GLY A 267 2.58 21.21 7.69
CA GLY A 267 2.42 22.66 7.86
C GLY A 267 3.76 23.41 7.85
N VAL A 268 4.78 22.87 8.51
CA VAL A 268 6.15 23.40 8.52
C VAL A 268 6.74 23.43 7.12
N GLU A 269 6.54 22.37 6.32
CA GLU A 269 6.97 22.30 4.92
C GLU A 269 6.35 23.44 4.11
N LEU A 270 5.04 23.64 4.22
CA LEU A 270 4.34 24.72 3.53
C LEU A 270 4.84 26.10 3.97
N ARG A 271 5.09 26.32 5.27
CA ARG A 271 5.68 27.58 5.78
C ARG A 271 7.07 27.83 5.20
N ARG A 272 7.94 26.83 5.17
CA ARG A 272 9.27 26.92 4.54
C ARG A 272 9.20 27.25 3.05
N ALA A 273 8.15 26.81 2.36
CA ALA A 273 7.88 27.12 0.96
C ALA A 273 7.25 28.51 0.74
N GLY A 274 7.05 29.32 1.81
CA GLY A 274 6.53 30.68 1.73
C GLY A 274 5.00 30.78 1.69
N ILE A 275 4.28 29.74 2.08
CA ILE A 275 2.82 29.79 2.23
C ILE A 275 2.45 30.55 3.50
N THR A 276 1.62 31.60 3.37
CA THR A 276 1.21 32.48 4.45
C THR A 276 -0.24 32.32 4.87
N LEU A 277 -1.07 31.65 4.07
CA LEU A 277 -2.45 31.32 4.46
C LEU A 277 -2.48 30.60 5.81
N PRO A 278 -3.50 30.85 6.67
CA PRO A 278 -3.69 30.07 7.88
C PRO A 278 -3.80 28.58 7.58
N ILE A 279 -3.13 27.75 8.39
CA ILE A 279 -3.11 26.30 8.24
C ILE A 279 -3.81 25.66 9.43
N ILE A 280 -4.76 24.78 9.15
CA ILE A 280 -5.44 23.94 10.15
C ILE A 280 -4.70 22.60 10.19
N ILE A 281 -4.25 22.20 11.37
CA ILE A 281 -3.65 20.89 11.62
C ILE A 281 -4.76 20.01 12.17
N MET A 282 -5.05 18.90 11.47
CA MET A 282 -6.20 18.03 11.78
C MET A 282 -5.91 17.07 12.94
N ASP A 283 -4.66 16.66 13.07
CA ASP A 283 -4.19 15.73 14.12
C ASP A 283 -2.93 16.30 14.78
N PRO A 284 -3.08 17.29 15.68
CA PRO A 284 -1.97 17.93 16.37
C PRO A 284 -1.46 17.01 17.48
N GLU A 285 -0.26 16.47 17.31
CA GLU A 285 0.43 15.75 18.38
C GLU A 285 0.95 16.72 19.44
N VAL A 286 0.89 16.31 20.72
CA VAL A 286 1.39 17.15 21.83
C VAL A 286 2.88 17.49 21.66
N ALA A 287 3.68 16.56 21.13
CA ALA A 287 5.09 16.76 20.84
C ALA A 287 5.37 17.77 19.71
N ALA A 288 4.37 18.12 18.93
CA ALA A 288 4.49 19.07 17.82
C ALA A 288 3.93 20.48 18.13
N LEU A 289 3.47 20.71 19.37
CA LEU A 289 2.90 22.02 19.75
C LEU A 289 3.91 23.18 19.63
N ASP A 290 5.21 22.88 19.79
CA ASP A 290 6.28 23.89 19.62
C ASP A 290 6.51 24.28 18.16
N LEU A 291 5.93 23.54 17.19
CA LEU A 291 6.01 23.80 15.75
C LEU A 291 4.80 24.60 15.22
N ILE A 292 3.75 24.74 16.01
CA ILE A 292 2.49 25.40 15.67
C ILE A 292 2.50 26.85 16.18
#